data_183ce416aa0d6819d8e3303f90da4138
#
_entry.id   183ce416aa0d6819d8e3303f90da4138
#
_cell.length_a   1.000
_cell.length_b   1.000
_cell.length_c   1.000
_cell.angle_alpha   90.00
_cell.angle_beta   90.00
_cell.angle_gamma   90.00
#
_symmetry.space_group_name_H-M   'P 1'
#
loop_
_entity.id
_entity.type
_entity.pdbx_description
1 polymer ?
#
loop_
_entity_poly.entity_id
_entity_poly.type
_entity_poly.pdbx_seq_one_letter_code
_entity_poly.pdbx_strand_id
1 'polypeptide(L)'
;MRRLVIILGVFVFASVYGFSDEHNERWRPFDVNKDNALSGQEFANYLADQYVALDKNLDGKWTKREFVNRPAYMKRNDPTRLREKFKRWDKDENDIWTLAEAESAILGNFNWLDKDKNKSISIEEMPTDF
;
A
#
# COMPACT_ATOMS: atom_id res chain seq x y z
N MET A 1 -36.23 -12.00 -5.31
CA MET A 1 -36.24 -12.26 -6.67
C MET A 1 -35.45 -11.31 -7.48
N ARG A 2 -35.95 -10.13 -7.64
CA ARG A 2 -35.22 -9.19 -8.42
C ARG A 2 -33.87 -8.98 -7.94
N ARG A 3 -33.70 -9.03 -6.67
CA ARG A 3 -32.43 -8.79 -6.12
C ARG A 3 -31.38 -9.72 -6.60
N LEU A 4 -31.78 -10.94 -6.75
CA LEU A 4 -30.90 -11.94 -7.18
C LEU A 4 -30.28 -11.65 -8.51
N VAL A 5 -31.11 -11.24 -9.41
CA VAL A 5 -30.67 -10.96 -10.75
C VAL A 5 -29.67 -9.85 -10.79
N ILE A 6 -29.92 -8.86 -9.99
CA ILE A 6 -29.05 -7.72 -9.94
C ILE A 6 -27.68 -8.11 -9.44
N ILE A 7 -27.66 -8.98 -8.46
CA ILE A 7 -26.41 -9.41 -7.91
C ILE A 7 -25.58 -10.13 -8.95
N LEU A 8 -26.20 -10.91 -9.76
CA LEU A 8 -25.52 -11.60 -10.80
C LEU A 8 -24.88 -10.63 -11.79
N GLY A 9 -25.63 -9.63 -12.13
CA GLY A 9 -25.11 -8.65 -13.04
C GLY A 9 -23.89 -7.98 -12.51
N VAL A 10 -23.95 -7.62 -11.27
CA VAL A 10 -22.84 -6.96 -10.63
C VAL A 10 -21.64 -7.88 -10.60
N PHE A 11 -21.86 -9.11 -10.31
CA PHE A 11 -20.80 -10.06 -10.23
C PHE A 11 -20.06 -10.19 -11.56
N VAL A 12 -20.79 -10.25 -12.64
CA VAL A 12 -20.20 -10.38 -13.95
C VAL A 12 -19.32 -9.19 -14.29
N PHE A 13 -19.82 -8.02 -14.02
CA PHE A 13 -19.05 -6.82 -14.30
C PHE A 13 -17.79 -6.76 -13.45
N ALA A 14 -17.91 -7.12 -12.21
CA ALA A 14 -16.77 -7.09 -11.33
C ALA A 14 -15.64 -7.96 -11.86
N SER A 15 -15.98 -9.11 -12.38
CA SER A 15 -14.96 -9.99 -12.90
C SER A 15 -14.29 -9.44 -14.14
N VAL A 16 -15.01 -8.68 -14.93
CA VAL A 16 -14.43 -8.09 -16.12
C VAL A 16 -13.42 -7.01 -15.78
N TYR A 17 -13.75 -6.18 -14.84
CA TYR A 17 -12.86 -5.10 -14.49
C TYR A 17 -11.73 -5.52 -13.57
N GLY A 18 -11.95 -6.54 -12.80
CA GLY A 18 -11.03 -6.92 -11.75
C GLY A 18 -9.62 -7.18 -12.21
N PHE A 19 -9.45 -7.79 -13.36
CA PHE A 19 -8.12 -8.20 -13.76
C PHE A 19 -7.22 -7.02 -14.12
N SER A 20 -7.76 -5.91 -14.58
CA SER A 20 -6.94 -4.78 -14.99
C SER A 20 -6.37 -4.01 -13.83
N ASP A 21 -7.08 -3.99 -12.70
CA ASP A 21 -6.66 -3.22 -11.55
C ASP A 21 -6.40 -4.07 -10.33
N GLU A 22 -6.07 -5.31 -10.56
CA GLU A 22 -5.92 -6.25 -9.48
C GLU A 22 -4.99 -5.76 -8.37
N HIS A 23 -3.87 -5.21 -8.75
CA HIS A 23 -2.89 -4.75 -7.77
C HIS A 23 -3.38 -3.51 -6.99
N ASN A 24 -4.32 -2.79 -7.55
CA ASN A 24 -4.86 -1.61 -6.88
C ASN A 24 -5.97 -1.95 -5.90
N GLU A 25 -6.41 -3.20 -5.88
CA GLU A 25 -7.50 -3.58 -4.99
C GLU A 25 -7.02 -3.99 -3.60
N ARG A 26 -5.72 -4.09 -3.40
CA ARG A 26 -5.19 -4.53 -2.11
C ARG A 26 -5.51 -3.59 -0.98
N TRP A 27 -5.74 -2.34 -1.28
CA TRP A 27 -6.09 -1.35 -0.26
C TRP A 27 -7.54 -1.45 0.18
N ARG A 28 -8.40 -2.08 -0.63
CA ARG A 28 -9.83 -2.10 -0.34
C ARG A 28 -10.22 -2.65 1.03
N PRO A 29 -9.59 -3.73 1.52
CA PRO A 29 -9.96 -4.21 2.85
C PRO A 29 -9.69 -3.19 3.96
N PHE A 30 -8.85 -2.21 3.68
CA PHE A 30 -8.51 -1.18 4.66
C PHE A 30 -9.44 0.03 4.59
N ASP A 31 -10.26 0.12 3.55
CA ASP A 31 -11.30 1.14 3.41
C ASP A 31 -12.50 0.68 4.22
N VAL A 32 -12.45 0.90 5.52
CA VAL A 32 -13.43 0.36 6.45
C VAL A 32 -14.80 1.01 6.26
N ASN A 33 -14.80 2.31 6.02
CA ASN A 33 -16.07 3.03 5.85
C ASN A 33 -16.59 3.03 4.42
N LYS A 34 -15.86 2.38 3.49
CA LYS A 34 -16.31 2.20 2.12
C LYS A 34 -16.61 3.48 1.36
N ASP A 35 -15.78 4.47 1.58
CA ASP A 35 -15.91 5.75 0.88
C ASP A 35 -14.98 5.85 -0.34
N ASN A 36 -14.32 4.74 -0.70
CA ASN A 36 -13.40 4.65 -1.84
C ASN A 36 -12.17 5.54 -1.69
N ALA A 37 -11.76 5.75 -0.44
CA ALA A 37 -10.56 6.50 -0.14
C ALA A 37 -9.99 5.94 1.16
N LEU A 38 -8.75 6.25 1.45
CA LEU A 38 -8.14 5.84 2.71
C LEU A 38 -7.85 7.06 3.55
N SER A 39 -8.44 7.10 4.74
CA SER A 39 -8.10 8.13 5.72
C SER A 39 -6.65 7.91 6.16
N GLY A 40 -6.10 8.84 6.93
CA GLY A 40 -4.75 8.69 7.44
C GLY A 40 -4.55 7.39 8.19
N GLN A 41 -5.51 7.03 9.03
CA GLN A 41 -5.42 5.79 9.80
C GLN A 41 -5.55 4.56 8.91
N GLU A 42 -6.47 4.59 7.98
CA GLU A 42 -6.66 3.46 7.05
C GLU A 42 -5.43 3.27 6.18
N PHE A 43 -4.85 4.36 5.71
CA PHE A 43 -3.63 4.30 4.91
C PHE A 43 -2.47 3.75 5.73
N ALA A 44 -2.35 4.20 6.98
CA ALA A 44 -1.31 3.71 7.86
C ALA A 44 -1.44 2.21 8.08
N ASN A 45 -2.66 1.73 8.28
CA ASN A 45 -2.90 0.30 8.45
C ASN A 45 -2.54 -0.47 7.19
N TYR A 46 -2.87 0.07 6.04
CA TYR A 46 -2.56 -0.56 4.76
C TYR A 46 -1.05 -0.68 4.57
N LEU A 47 -0.33 0.41 4.79
CA LEU A 47 1.12 0.40 4.60
C LEU A 47 1.82 -0.46 5.66
N ALA A 48 1.33 -0.43 6.89
CA ALA A 48 1.89 -1.27 7.94
C ALA A 48 1.75 -2.75 7.59
N ASP A 49 0.62 -3.13 7.01
CA ASP A 49 0.40 -4.50 6.57
C ASP A 49 1.42 -4.89 5.49
N GLN A 50 1.70 -3.98 4.57
CA GLN A 50 2.71 -4.21 3.55
C GLN A 50 4.09 -4.41 4.19
N TYR A 51 4.43 -3.57 5.15
CA TYR A 51 5.74 -3.65 5.80
C TYR A 51 5.90 -4.93 6.60
N VAL A 52 4.84 -5.38 7.26
CA VAL A 52 4.90 -6.65 7.99
C VAL A 52 5.25 -7.78 7.03
N ALA A 53 4.69 -7.76 5.84
CA ALA A 53 4.99 -8.78 4.84
C ALA A 53 6.45 -8.74 4.37
N LEU A 54 7.10 -7.59 4.47
CA LEU A 54 8.49 -7.46 4.09
C LEU A 54 9.47 -7.88 5.20
N ASP A 55 9.00 -7.92 6.44
CA ASP A 55 9.82 -8.28 7.59
C ASP A 55 9.88 -9.80 7.70
N LYS A 56 10.78 -10.41 6.95
CA LYS A 56 10.79 -11.86 6.79
C LYS A 56 11.14 -12.63 8.05
N ASN A 57 11.99 -12.06 8.88
CA ASN A 57 12.37 -12.71 10.12
C ASN A 57 11.59 -12.22 11.33
N LEU A 58 10.62 -11.32 11.10
CA LEU A 58 9.71 -10.82 12.13
C LEU A 58 10.43 -10.22 13.34
N ASP A 59 11.52 -9.49 13.07
CA ASP A 59 12.30 -8.87 14.16
C ASP A 59 11.90 -7.41 14.41
N GLY A 60 10.90 -6.91 13.69
CA GLY A 60 10.44 -5.54 13.87
C GLY A 60 11.34 -4.49 13.24
N LYS A 61 12.25 -4.92 12.40
CA LYS A 61 13.16 -4.04 11.68
C LYS A 61 13.21 -4.49 10.23
N TRP A 62 13.62 -3.60 9.36
CA TRP A 62 13.67 -3.90 7.93
C TRP A 62 15.06 -3.59 7.41
N THR A 63 15.77 -4.60 6.94
CA THR A 63 17.04 -4.37 6.24
C THR A 63 16.70 -3.87 4.84
N LYS A 64 17.65 -3.20 4.22
CA LYS A 64 17.49 -2.76 2.85
C LYS A 64 17.21 -3.96 1.95
N ARG A 65 17.84 -5.09 2.22
CA ARG A 65 17.64 -6.30 1.44
C ARG A 65 16.19 -6.79 1.54
N GLU A 66 15.63 -6.82 2.74
CA GLU A 66 14.24 -7.23 2.93
C GLU A 66 13.29 -6.30 2.19
N PHE A 67 13.55 -5.01 2.27
CA PHE A 67 12.68 -4.01 1.64
C PHE A 67 12.69 -4.13 0.12
N VAL A 68 13.86 -4.37 -0.46
CA VAL A 68 14.01 -4.43 -1.92
C VAL A 68 13.59 -5.80 -2.47
N ASN A 69 13.87 -6.85 -1.72
CA ASN A 69 13.61 -8.21 -2.19
C ASN A 69 12.20 -8.67 -1.81
N ARG A 70 11.24 -8.04 -2.39
CA ARG A 70 9.83 -8.20 -2.06
C ARG A 70 9.22 -9.49 -2.59
N PRO A 71 8.12 -9.96 -1.98
CA PRO A 71 7.38 -11.08 -2.56
C PRO A 71 6.93 -10.76 -3.98
N ALA A 72 6.74 -11.79 -4.78
CA ALA A 72 6.42 -11.62 -6.19
C ALA A 72 5.19 -10.76 -6.41
N TYR A 73 4.18 -10.90 -5.58
CA TYR A 73 2.95 -10.13 -5.77
C TYR A 73 3.13 -8.62 -5.51
N MET A 74 4.24 -8.24 -4.88
CA MET A 74 4.55 -6.84 -4.62
C MET A 74 5.58 -6.28 -5.58
N LYS A 75 6.15 -7.12 -6.44
CA LYS A 75 7.27 -6.69 -7.29
C LYS A 75 6.77 -5.92 -8.49
N ARG A 76 6.41 -4.70 -8.24
CA ARG A 76 6.00 -3.78 -9.30
C ARG A 76 7.03 -2.71 -9.54
N ASN A 77 7.83 -2.42 -8.55
CA ASN A 77 8.82 -1.35 -8.65
C ASN A 77 10.18 -1.87 -9.07
N ASP A 78 10.88 -1.04 -9.80
CA ASP A 78 12.27 -1.27 -10.13
C ASP A 78 13.09 -1.33 -8.83
N PRO A 79 14.01 -2.29 -8.68
CA PRO A 79 14.85 -2.38 -7.48
C PRO A 79 15.60 -1.10 -7.16
N THR A 80 16.02 -0.35 -8.17
CA THR A 80 16.71 0.91 -7.95
C THR A 80 15.82 1.90 -7.23
N ARG A 81 14.56 2.00 -7.66
CA ARG A 81 13.60 2.89 -7.02
C ARG A 81 13.31 2.47 -5.59
N LEU A 82 13.26 1.17 -5.35
CA LEU A 82 13.04 0.66 -3.99
C LEU A 82 14.20 1.01 -3.07
N ARG A 83 15.43 0.94 -3.58
CA ARG A 83 16.60 1.32 -2.79
C ARG A 83 16.55 2.80 -2.45
N GLU A 84 16.11 3.62 -3.40
CA GLU A 84 16.01 5.06 -3.16
C GLU A 84 14.91 5.38 -2.16
N LYS A 85 13.78 4.67 -2.23
CA LYS A 85 12.72 4.83 -1.24
C LYS A 85 13.23 4.46 0.16
N PHE A 86 13.94 3.35 0.25
CA PHE A 86 14.49 2.91 1.53
C PHE A 86 15.43 3.97 2.09
N LYS A 87 16.34 4.43 1.27
CA LYS A 87 17.36 5.39 1.69
C LYS A 87 16.74 6.69 2.20
N ARG A 88 15.63 7.09 1.61
CA ARG A 88 14.99 8.35 1.99
C ARG A 88 14.61 8.39 3.47
N TRP A 89 14.22 7.25 4.02
CA TRP A 89 13.75 7.18 5.40
C TRP A 89 14.74 6.51 6.34
N ASP A 90 15.87 6.04 5.83
CA ASP A 90 16.95 5.48 6.63
C ASP A 90 17.80 6.65 7.15
N LYS A 91 17.35 7.23 8.24
CA LYS A 91 17.92 8.50 8.72
C LYS A 91 19.37 8.40 9.15
N ASP A 92 19.75 7.31 9.77
CA ASP A 92 21.11 7.13 10.23
C ASP A 92 22.00 6.38 9.23
N GLU A 93 21.44 6.06 8.06
CA GLU A 93 22.18 5.45 6.95
C GLU A 93 22.88 4.14 7.35
N ASN A 94 22.23 3.36 8.20
CA ASN A 94 22.80 2.08 8.63
C ASN A 94 22.22 0.89 7.85
N ASP A 95 21.41 1.16 6.80
CA ASP A 95 20.78 0.14 5.96
C ASP A 95 19.77 -0.72 6.70
N ILE A 96 19.27 -0.23 7.82
CA ILE A 96 18.21 -0.90 8.59
C ILE A 96 17.21 0.16 9.03
N TRP A 97 15.94 -0.05 8.71
CA TRP A 97 14.87 0.80 9.23
C TRP A 97 14.47 0.29 10.61
N THR A 98 14.39 1.17 11.56
CA THR A 98 13.74 0.90 12.83
C THR A 98 12.25 1.09 12.67
N LEU A 99 11.48 0.71 13.68
CA LEU A 99 10.04 0.94 13.66
C LEU A 99 9.73 2.43 13.50
N ALA A 100 10.50 3.29 14.18
CA ALA A 100 10.29 4.73 14.09
C ALA A 100 10.52 5.25 12.67
N GLU A 101 11.54 4.73 11.99
CA GLU A 101 11.80 5.13 10.61
C GLU A 101 10.70 4.62 9.68
N ALA A 102 10.19 3.43 9.91
CA ALA A 102 9.08 2.90 9.14
C ALA A 102 7.82 3.74 9.33
N GLU A 103 7.55 4.17 10.55
CA GLU A 103 6.41 5.03 10.83
C GLU A 103 6.55 6.38 10.15
N SER A 104 7.77 6.92 10.14
CA SER A 104 8.04 8.16 9.43
C SER A 104 7.81 8.01 7.93
N ALA A 105 8.18 6.85 7.39
CA ALA A 105 7.96 6.57 5.98
C ALA A 105 6.47 6.52 5.65
N ILE A 106 5.67 5.92 6.51
CA ILE A 106 4.21 5.87 6.33
C ILE A 106 3.64 7.28 6.28
N LEU A 107 4.01 8.10 7.26
CA LEU A 107 3.52 9.46 7.33
C LEU A 107 3.96 10.28 6.11
N GLY A 108 5.23 10.13 5.73
CA GLY A 108 5.76 10.86 4.58
C GLY A 108 5.08 10.46 3.29
N ASN A 109 4.81 9.19 3.12
CA ASN A 109 4.10 8.71 1.93
C ASN A 109 2.68 9.26 1.90
N PHE A 110 1.99 9.27 3.04
CA PHE A 110 0.66 9.83 3.09
C PHE A 110 0.66 11.29 2.65
N ASN A 111 1.55 12.08 3.24
CA ASN A 111 1.64 13.51 2.93
C ASN A 111 1.95 13.76 1.46
N TRP A 112 2.78 12.92 0.89
CA TRP A 112 3.17 13.08 -0.52
C TRP A 112 2.03 12.69 -1.46
N LEU A 113 1.29 11.65 -1.13
CA LEU A 113 0.19 11.17 -1.97
C LEU A 113 -1.06 12.05 -1.86
N ASP A 114 -1.26 12.66 -0.71
CA ASP A 114 -2.43 13.53 -0.47
C ASP A 114 -2.23 14.86 -1.19
N LYS A 115 -2.43 14.86 -2.50
CA LYS A 115 -2.13 16.02 -3.34
C LYS A 115 -3.05 17.19 -3.07
N ASP A 116 -4.31 16.92 -2.83
CA ASP A 116 -5.30 17.99 -2.61
C ASP A 116 -5.43 18.37 -1.14
N LYS A 117 -4.65 17.73 -0.26
CA LYS A 117 -4.60 18.06 1.16
C LYS A 117 -5.93 17.94 1.86
N ASN A 118 -6.74 16.97 1.44
CA ASN A 118 -8.02 16.71 2.08
C ASN A 118 -7.94 15.67 3.20
N LYS A 119 -6.73 15.20 3.51
CA LYS A 119 -6.44 14.24 4.59
C LYS A 119 -6.99 12.85 4.29
N SER A 120 -7.11 12.53 3.02
CA SER A 120 -7.56 11.22 2.58
C SER A 120 -6.88 10.91 1.25
N ILE A 121 -6.59 9.64 1.01
CA ILE A 121 -5.97 9.21 -0.24
C ILE A 121 -7.07 8.64 -1.12
N SER A 122 -7.39 9.34 -2.19
CA SER A 122 -8.41 8.89 -3.13
C SER A 122 -7.84 7.83 -4.05
N ILE A 123 -8.70 7.21 -4.84
CA ILE A 123 -8.27 6.22 -5.82
C ILE A 123 -7.28 6.83 -6.80
N GLU A 124 -7.52 8.05 -7.22
CA GLU A 124 -6.63 8.74 -8.16
C GLU A 124 -5.26 9.02 -7.56
N GLU A 125 -5.20 9.20 -6.26
CA GLU A 125 -3.94 9.47 -5.57
C GLU A 125 -3.20 8.19 -5.19
N MET A 126 -3.88 7.06 -5.26
CA MET A 126 -3.31 5.79 -4.85
C MET A 126 -2.26 5.33 -5.86
N PRO A 127 -1.07 4.96 -5.41
CA PRO A 127 -0.06 4.46 -6.35
C PRO A 127 -0.45 3.09 -6.89
N THR A 128 -0.03 2.83 -8.09
CA THR A 128 -0.30 1.55 -8.73
C THR A 128 0.78 0.51 -8.43
N ASP A 129 1.88 0.94 -7.85
CA ASP A 129 3.05 0.09 -7.71
C ASP A 129 3.69 0.22 -6.32
N PHE A 130 2.92 0.01 -5.32
CA PHE A 130 3.44 -0.04 -3.96
C PHE A 130 4.18 -1.33 -3.71
#